data_c49331f308282ecf2f94cb572dc464bb
#
_entry.id   c49331f308282ecf2f94cb572dc464bb
#
_cell.length_a   1.000
_cell.length_b   1.000
_cell.length_c   1.000
_cell.angle_alpha   90.00
_cell.angle_beta   90.00
_cell.angle_gamma   90.00
#
_symmetry.space_group_name_H-M   'P 1'
#
loop_
_entity.id
_entity.type
_entity.pdbx_description
1 polymer ?
#
loop_
_entity_poly.entity_id
_entity_poly.type
_entity_poly.pdbx_seq_one_letter_code
_entity_poly.pdbx_strand_id
1 'polypeptide(L)'
;MGKVVVKKSEFIGGAPMEKRAGVRDWKLIYPETGVDTRTLIMGIVEIPPGNHSPLHRHNCEEVYYVLSGKGYIESDGVRHDFEEGDAIYNAPNTKHRVFALGDEPVRLLVVAGIMFVGLLPKWPTESPYEIFE
;
A
#
# COMPACT_ATOMS: atom_id res chain seq x y z
N MET A 1 26.07 3.53 -5.94
CA MET A 1 25.10 4.20 -5.03
C MET A 1 23.78 4.38 -5.76
N GLY A 2 22.68 4.11 -5.10
CA GLY A 2 21.36 4.25 -5.69
C GLY A 2 20.88 5.69 -5.78
N LYS A 3 19.74 5.89 -6.41
CA LYS A 3 19.07 7.19 -6.49
C LYS A 3 18.70 7.71 -5.12
N VAL A 4 18.74 9.03 -4.98
CA VAL A 4 18.22 9.71 -3.78
C VAL A 4 16.82 10.29 -4.09
N VAL A 5 16.60 10.75 -5.32
CA VAL A 5 15.31 11.29 -5.75
C VAL A 5 14.77 10.40 -6.88
N VAL A 6 13.54 9.96 -6.74
CA VAL A 6 12.80 9.28 -7.80
C VAL A 6 11.80 10.29 -8.35
N LYS A 7 11.91 10.60 -9.64
CA LYS A 7 11.00 11.54 -10.27
C LYS A 7 9.64 10.89 -10.49
N LYS A 8 8.57 11.68 -10.50
CA LYS A 8 7.21 11.19 -10.74
C LYS A 8 7.13 10.33 -12.01
N SER A 9 7.86 10.74 -13.06
CA SER A 9 7.89 9.99 -14.33
C SER A 9 8.58 8.62 -14.23
N GLU A 10 9.28 8.37 -13.14
CA GLU A 10 9.98 7.11 -12.89
C GLU A 10 9.21 6.16 -11.97
N PHE A 11 8.07 6.57 -11.44
CA PHE A 11 7.22 5.71 -10.63
C PHE A 11 6.74 4.52 -11.47
N ILE A 12 6.66 3.36 -10.84
CA ILE A 12 6.24 2.13 -11.51
C ILE A 12 4.85 1.74 -11.02
N GLY A 13 3.94 1.51 -11.97
CA GLY A 13 2.58 1.08 -11.65
C GLY A 13 1.51 1.97 -12.26
N GLY A 14 0.33 2.01 -11.66
CA GLY A 14 -0.78 2.86 -12.06
C GLY A 14 -1.82 2.19 -12.95
N ALA A 15 -1.60 0.93 -13.36
CA ALA A 15 -2.62 0.19 -14.08
C ALA A 15 -3.67 -0.34 -13.08
N PRO A 16 -4.97 -0.23 -13.39
CA PRO A 16 -6.00 -0.79 -12.53
C PRO A 16 -5.93 -2.32 -12.54
N MET A 17 -6.01 -2.90 -11.35
CA MET A 17 -5.95 -4.36 -11.18
C MET A 17 -7.35 -4.95 -11.25
N GLU A 18 -7.67 -5.68 -12.31
CA GLU A 18 -9.00 -6.27 -12.52
C GLU A 18 -9.46 -7.13 -11.36
N LYS A 19 -8.59 -8.01 -10.89
CA LYS A 19 -8.91 -8.94 -9.80
C LYS A 19 -9.02 -8.28 -8.43
N ARG A 20 -8.76 -6.98 -8.34
CA ARG A 20 -8.76 -6.21 -7.09
C ARG A 20 -9.62 -4.96 -7.20
N ALA A 21 -10.77 -5.09 -7.86
CA ALA A 21 -11.78 -4.04 -7.96
C ALA A 21 -11.22 -2.69 -8.45
N GLY A 22 -10.29 -2.73 -9.40
CA GLY A 22 -9.72 -1.52 -9.99
C GLY A 22 -8.71 -0.78 -9.12
N VAL A 23 -8.27 -1.38 -8.02
CA VAL A 23 -7.21 -0.80 -7.18
C VAL A 23 -5.96 -0.56 -8.02
N ARG A 24 -5.34 0.61 -7.81
CA ARG A 24 -4.09 0.97 -8.48
C ARG A 24 -3.02 1.16 -7.42
N ASP A 25 -1.78 0.83 -7.77
CA ASP A 25 -0.65 1.13 -6.92
C ASP A 25 0.54 1.64 -7.73
N TRP A 26 1.40 2.40 -7.04
CA TRP A 26 2.64 2.93 -7.63
C TRP A 26 3.77 2.69 -6.65
N LYS A 27 4.88 2.22 -7.18
CA LYS A 27 6.13 2.12 -6.43
C LYS A 27 6.89 3.43 -6.59
N LEU A 28 7.16 4.08 -5.47
CA LEU A 28 7.90 5.34 -5.41
C LEU A 28 9.35 5.11 -4.99
N ILE A 29 9.54 4.67 -3.77
CA ILE A 29 10.86 4.33 -3.21
C ILE A 29 10.92 2.82 -3.05
N TYR A 30 11.54 2.18 -4.01
CA TYR A 30 11.68 0.73 -4.07
C TYR A 30 13.03 0.39 -4.70
N PRO A 31 13.54 -0.83 -4.51
CA PRO A 31 14.69 -1.28 -5.30
C PRO A 31 14.47 -1.17 -6.80
N GLU A 32 13.24 -1.48 -7.26
CA GLU A 32 12.90 -1.45 -8.69
C GLU A 32 12.91 -0.03 -9.27
N THR A 33 12.69 1.00 -8.47
CA THR A 33 12.80 2.40 -8.93
C THR A 33 14.22 2.94 -8.83
N GLY A 34 15.18 2.10 -8.46
CA GLY A 34 16.59 2.45 -8.46
C GLY A 34 17.13 2.97 -7.13
N VAL A 35 16.36 2.85 -6.05
CA VAL A 35 16.81 3.26 -4.73
C VAL A 35 17.45 2.08 -4.02
N ASP A 36 18.64 2.29 -3.46
CA ASP A 36 19.30 1.28 -2.64
C ASP A 36 18.74 1.33 -1.21
N THR A 37 17.45 1.04 -1.10
CA THR A 37 16.78 1.00 0.20
C THR A 37 17.05 -0.32 0.91
N ARG A 38 17.14 -0.27 2.23
CA ARG A 38 17.51 -1.44 3.02
C ARG A 38 16.36 -2.00 3.82
N THR A 39 15.53 -1.14 4.40
CA THR A 39 14.46 -1.58 5.30
C THR A 39 13.10 -0.99 4.98
N LEU A 40 13.05 0.03 4.12
CA LEU A 40 11.80 0.77 3.86
C LEU A 40 11.44 0.78 2.39
N ILE A 41 10.14 0.77 2.14
CA ILE A 41 9.58 1.07 0.81
C ILE A 41 8.51 2.15 0.98
N MET A 42 8.28 2.89 -0.10
CA MET A 42 7.21 3.89 -0.16
C MET A 42 6.44 3.73 -1.45
N GLY A 43 5.12 3.78 -1.34
CA GLY A 43 4.24 3.68 -2.50
C GLY A 43 2.98 4.50 -2.33
N ILE A 44 2.16 4.49 -3.37
CA ILE A 44 0.81 5.06 -3.33
C ILE A 44 -0.15 3.96 -3.73
N VAL A 45 -1.28 3.86 -3.02
CA VAL A 45 -2.39 2.98 -3.35
C VAL A 45 -3.62 3.85 -3.57
N GLU A 46 -4.35 3.58 -4.65
CA GLU A 46 -5.61 4.24 -4.95
C GLU A 46 -6.74 3.22 -5.03
N ILE A 47 -7.79 3.45 -4.26
CA ILE A 47 -8.96 2.58 -4.20
C ILE A 47 -10.14 3.35 -4.78
N PRO A 48 -10.77 2.84 -5.87
CA PRO A 48 -11.93 3.52 -6.48
C PRO A 48 -13.10 3.67 -5.50
N PRO A 49 -13.93 4.69 -5.68
CA PRO A 49 -15.13 4.87 -4.84
C PRO A 49 -16.01 3.62 -4.80
N GLY A 50 -16.47 3.24 -3.61
CA GLY A 50 -17.33 2.09 -3.42
C GLY A 50 -16.62 0.74 -3.44
N ASN A 51 -15.31 0.71 -3.62
CA ASN A 51 -14.52 -0.51 -3.66
C ASN A 51 -13.61 -0.64 -2.44
N HIS A 52 -12.85 -1.71 -2.40
CA HIS A 52 -11.95 -1.99 -1.28
C HIS A 52 -10.68 -2.69 -1.75
N SER A 53 -9.63 -2.58 -0.97
CA SER A 53 -8.42 -3.36 -1.17
C SER A 53 -8.66 -4.83 -0.76
N PRO A 54 -7.80 -5.76 -1.19
CA PRO A 54 -7.90 -7.14 -0.73
C PRO A 54 -7.76 -7.25 0.80
N LEU A 55 -8.46 -8.21 1.40
CA LEU A 55 -8.18 -8.60 2.77
C LEU A 55 -6.85 -9.36 2.77
N HIS A 56 -5.86 -8.84 3.46
CA HIS A 56 -4.51 -9.40 3.42
C HIS A 56 -3.75 -9.13 4.71
N ARG A 57 -2.65 -9.83 4.88
CA ARG A 57 -1.67 -9.55 5.93
C ARG A 57 -0.25 -9.76 5.40
N HIS A 58 0.70 -9.16 6.08
CA HIS A 58 2.12 -9.34 5.85
C HIS A 58 2.88 -9.18 7.15
N ASN A 59 4.14 -9.59 7.17
CA ASN A 59 4.92 -9.65 8.40
C ASN A 59 5.73 -8.39 8.72
N CYS A 60 5.51 -7.31 8.01
CA CYS A 60 6.15 -6.03 8.29
C CYS A 60 5.14 -5.01 8.82
N GLU A 61 5.66 -4.02 9.53
CA GLU A 61 4.87 -2.83 9.87
C GLU A 61 4.58 -2.03 8.62
N GLU A 62 3.44 -1.37 8.62
CA GLU A 62 3.02 -0.51 7.53
C GLU A 62 2.23 0.67 8.08
N VAL A 63 2.49 1.85 7.54
CA VAL A 63 1.71 3.03 7.88
C VAL A 63 1.13 3.64 6.60
N TYR A 64 -0.06 4.20 6.72
CA TYR A 64 -0.71 4.95 5.66
C TYR A 64 -0.90 6.40 6.10
N TYR A 65 -0.72 7.31 5.17
CA TYR A 65 -1.20 8.67 5.28
C TYR A 65 -2.28 8.89 4.22
N VAL A 66 -3.46 9.35 4.64
CA VAL A 66 -4.60 9.53 3.73
C VAL A 66 -4.42 10.82 2.95
N LEU A 67 -4.03 10.70 1.67
CA LEU A 67 -3.81 11.84 0.79
C LEU A 67 -5.13 12.46 0.33
N SER A 68 -6.15 11.63 0.09
CA SER A 68 -7.47 12.09 -0.33
C SER A 68 -8.50 11.00 -0.07
N GLY A 69 -9.77 11.39 -0.02
CA GLY A 69 -10.87 10.48 0.17
C GLY A 69 -11.17 10.19 1.63
N LYS A 70 -12.19 9.37 1.85
CA LYS A 70 -12.61 8.91 3.17
C LYS A 70 -13.09 7.47 3.09
N GLY A 71 -13.11 6.79 4.22
CA GLY A 71 -13.54 5.42 4.26
C GLY A 71 -13.33 4.82 5.63
N TYR A 72 -13.12 3.52 5.65
CA TYR A 72 -12.73 2.82 6.85
C TYR A 72 -11.75 1.70 6.56
N ILE A 73 -10.98 1.36 7.55
CA ILE A 73 -10.11 0.17 7.51
C ILE A 73 -10.67 -0.86 8.47
N GLU A 74 -10.73 -2.11 8.04
CA GLU A 74 -10.92 -3.24 8.93
C GLU A 74 -9.53 -3.76 9.33
N SER A 75 -9.28 -3.83 10.62
CA SER A 75 -8.03 -4.35 11.17
C SER A 75 -8.39 -5.46 12.15
N ASP A 76 -8.06 -6.70 11.79
CA ASP A 76 -8.48 -7.90 12.52
C ASP A 76 -9.98 -7.90 12.87
N GLY A 77 -10.80 -7.52 11.87
CA GLY A 77 -12.25 -7.50 12.00
C GLY A 77 -12.84 -6.28 12.69
N VAL A 78 -12.02 -5.34 13.13
CA VAL A 78 -12.48 -4.10 13.78
C VAL A 78 -12.44 -2.95 12.78
N ARG A 79 -13.56 -2.25 12.66
CA ARG A 79 -13.68 -1.10 11.76
C ARG A 79 -13.15 0.18 12.42
N HIS A 80 -12.34 0.91 11.67
CA HIS A 80 -11.84 2.24 12.05
C HIS A 80 -12.08 3.21 10.91
N ASP A 81 -12.87 4.26 11.16
CA ASP A 81 -13.15 5.28 10.15
C ASP A 81 -11.96 6.22 9.99
N PHE A 82 -11.76 6.72 8.78
CA PHE A 82 -10.71 7.69 8.46
C PHE A 82 -11.18 8.69 7.42
N GLU A 83 -10.48 9.82 7.35
CA GLU A 83 -10.67 10.83 6.32
C GLU A 83 -9.32 11.42 5.88
N GLU A 84 -9.36 12.29 4.90
CA GLU A 84 -8.15 12.96 4.40
C GLU A 84 -7.36 13.60 5.54
N GLY A 85 -6.05 13.38 5.54
CA GLY A 85 -5.13 13.90 6.54
C GLY A 85 -4.90 12.98 7.71
N ASP A 86 -5.66 11.89 7.84
CA ASP A 86 -5.47 10.93 8.93
C ASP A 86 -4.29 9.99 8.64
N ALA A 87 -3.71 9.47 9.70
CA ALA A 87 -2.65 8.47 9.63
C ALA A 87 -3.15 7.13 10.21
N ILE A 88 -2.75 6.03 9.60
CA ILE A 88 -3.18 4.68 9.96
C ILE A 88 -1.94 3.83 10.22
N TYR A 89 -1.97 3.06 11.29
CA TYR A 89 -0.91 2.11 11.61
C TYR A 89 -1.41 0.68 11.44
N ASN A 90 -0.65 -0.13 10.70
CA ASN A 90 -0.89 -1.56 10.54
C ASN A 90 0.25 -2.34 11.20
N ALA A 91 -0.08 -3.02 12.30
CA ALA A 91 0.89 -3.87 12.99
C ALA A 91 1.22 -5.13 12.16
N PRO A 92 2.40 -5.73 12.38
CA PRO A 92 2.74 -6.98 11.68
C PRO A 92 1.66 -8.05 11.85
N ASN A 93 1.38 -8.75 10.76
CA ASN A 93 0.43 -9.88 10.70
C ASN A 93 -1.04 -9.56 10.99
N THR A 94 -1.41 -8.28 11.09
CA THR A 94 -2.83 -7.92 11.16
C THR A 94 -3.49 -8.13 9.80
N LYS A 95 -4.66 -8.74 9.80
CA LYS A 95 -5.49 -8.85 8.59
C LYS A 95 -6.18 -7.51 8.39
N HIS A 96 -5.93 -6.87 7.27
CA HIS A 96 -6.50 -5.54 7.03
C HIS A 96 -7.02 -5.40 5.60
N ARG A 97 -7.98 -4.49 5.47
CA ARG A 97 -8.65 -4.16 4.22
C ARG A 97 -9.21 -2.75 4.33
N VAL A 98 -8.97 -1.95 3.29
CA VAL A 98 -9.41 -0.56 3.24
C VAL A 98 -10.61 -0.43 2.32
N PHE A 99 -11.66 0.23 2.78
CA PHE A 99 -12.87 0.53 2.01
C PHE A 99 -12.93 2.02 1.70
N ALA A 100 -13.22 2.35 0.43
CA ALA A 100 -13.42 3.72 -0.02
C ALA A 100 -14.92 4.05 0.01
N LEU A 101 -15.28 5.09 0.76
CA LEU A 101 -16.64 5.61 0.85
C LEU A 101 -16.72 6.96 0.13
N GLY A 102 -17.95 7.37 -0.21
CA GLY A 102 -18.16 8.65 -0.90
C GLY A 102 -17.91 8.56 -2.39
N ASP A 103 -17.67 9.71 -3.02
CA ASP A 103 -17.65 9.86 -4.48
C ASP A 103 -16.25 9.97 -5.07
N GLU A 104 -15.22 10.06 -4.25
CA GLU A 104 -13.83 10.14 -4.73
C GLU A 104 -13.01 8.94 -4.29
N PRO A 105 -11.95 8.61 -5.03
CA PRO A 105 -11.09 7.52 -4.64
C PRO A 105 -10.36 7.83 -3.33
N VAL A 106 -10.07 6.80 -2.56
CA VAL A 106 -9.13 6.89 -1.44
C VAL A 106 -7.72 6.74 -1.99
N ARG A 107 -6.85 7.70 -1.68
CA ARG A 107 -5.44 7.64 -2.01
C ARG A 107 -4.61 7.62 -0.74
N LEU A 108 -3.76 6.64 -0.63
CA LEU A 108 -2.93 6.40 0.54
C LEU A 108 -1.46 6.50 0.16
N LEU A 109 -0.70 7.28 0.91
CA LEU A 109 0.74 7.17 0.91
C LEU A 109 1.10 6.03 1.85
N VAL A 110 1.83 5.06 1.33
CA VAL A 110 2.18 3.82 2.05
C VAL A 110 3.66 3.82 2.35
N VAL A 111 4.02 3.65 3.61
CA VAL A 111 5.41 3.39 4.02
C VAL A 111 5.40 2.08 4.79
N ALA A 112 6.22 1.16 4.37
CA ALA A 112 6.27 -0.17 4.97
C ALA A 112 7.71 -0.66 5.08
N GLY A 113 7.93 -1.64 5.95
CA GLY A 113 9.17 -2.35 6.00
C GLY A 113 9.31 -3.27 4.78
N ILE A 114 10.53 -3.44 4.29
CA ILE A 114 10.79 -4.47 3.30
C ILE A 114 10.78 -5.81 4.04
N MET A 115 9.83 -6.65 3.69
CA MET A 115 9.74 -7.99 4.24
C MET A 115 10.90 -8.82 3.71
N PHE A 116 11.68 -9.44 4.58
CA PHE A 116 12.83 -10.26 4.19
C PHE A 116 13.85 -9.49 3.36
N VAL A 117 14.37 -8.42 3.89
CA VAL A 117 15.45 -7.65 3.25
C VAL A 117 16.52 -8.59 2.72
N GLY A 118 16.86 -8.45 1.45
CA GLY A 118 17.81 -9.31 0.78
C GLY A 118 17.26 -10.65 0.30
N LEU A 119 16.01 -10.99 0.64
CA LEU A 119 15.37 -12.24 0.26
C LEU A 119 14.17 -12.07 -0.66
N LEU A 120 13.87 -10.84 -1.06
CA LEU A 120 12.72 -10.54 -1.90
C LEU A 120 13.16 -10.02 -3.26
N PRO A 121 13.53 -10.91 -4.16
CA PRO A 121 13.99 -10.47 -5.49
C PRO A 121 12.87 -9.88 -6.34
N LYS A 122 11.61 -10.19 -6.05
CA LYS A 122 10.47 -9.79 -6.89
C LYS A 122 9.33 -9.20 -6.07
N TRP A 123 9.68 -8.34 -5.11
CA TRP A 123 8.69 -7.57 -4.37
C TRP A 123 7.80 -6.77 -5.32
N PRO A 124 6.48 -6.64 -5.07
CA PRO A 124 5.71 -7.31 -4.00
C PRO A 124 5.19 -8.70 -4.41
N THR A 125 5.44 -9.17 -5.59
CA THR A 125 4.79 -10.37 -6.14
C THR A 125 5.22 -11.66 -5.46
N GLU A 126 6.41 -11.70 -4.91
CA GLU A 126 6.94 -12.87 -4.21
C GLU A 126 7.10 -12.64 -2.70
N SER A 127 6.47 -11.61 -2.15
CA SER A 127 6.52 -11.39 -0.72
C SER A 127 5.66 -12.42 0.02
N PRO A 128 5.91 -12.68 1.30
CA PRO A 128 5.09 -13.55 2.13
C PRO A 128 3.76 -12.90 2.49
N TYR A 129 3.10 -12.43 1.53
CA TYR A 129 1.89 -11.65 1.54
C TYR A 129 0.74 -12.64 1.40
N GLU A 130 -0.12 -12.72 2.39
CA GLU A 130 -1.27 -13.60 2.36
C GLU A 130 -2.53 -12.83 2.02
N ILE A 131 -3.25 -13.30 1.00
CA ILE A 131 -4.54 -12.74 0.56
C ILE A 131 -5.64 -13.72 0.95
N PHE A 132 -6.70 -13.22 1.57
CA PHE A 132 -7.80 -14.01 2.11
C PHE A 132 -9.10 -13.88 1.31
N GLU A 133 -9.02 -13.42 0.08
CA GLU A 133 -10.21 -13.33 -0.78
C GLU A 133 -9.91 -13.67 -2.24
#